data_8c63bb70ecce215c52365ea6394a5ebb
#
_entry.id   8c63bb70ecce215c52365ea6394a5ebb
#
_cell.length_a   1.000
_cell.length_b   1.000
_cell.length_c   1.000
_cell.angle_alpha   90.00
_cell.angle_beta   90.00
_cell.angle_gamma   90.00
#
_symmetry.space_group_name_H-M   'P 1'
#
loop_
_entity.id
_entity.type
_entity.pdbx_description
1 polymer ?
#
loop_
_entity_poly.entity_id
_entity_poly.type
_entity_poly.pdbx_seq_one_letter_code
_entity_poly.pdbx_strand_id
1 'polypeptide(L)'
;DVAKEKINKRIGRDIIVGTYSPPFGFEKDEKECKHIVDMLSKSSANVVLVGLGNPKQTKWIYKYKDQLPNIDVFMALGATIDFEAGNIKRAPKIFQKLALEWFYRFCMEPKRLFKRYFVDDMQFFYYFGKQLLGIYKDPFRKK
;
A
#
# COMPACT_ATOMS: atom_id res chain seq x y z
N ASP A 1 10.74 12.37 0.56
CA ASP A 1 12.13 12.65 0.94
C ASP A 1 12.42 12.31 2.40
N VAL A 2 11.62 12.77 3.39
CA VAL A 2 11.87 12.51 4.82
C VAL A 2 12.06 11.03 5.17
N ALA A 3 11.25 10.12 4.59
CA ALA A 3 11.40 8.68 4.81
C ALA A 3 12.75 8.16 4.25
N LYS A 4 13.16 8.62 3.06
CA LYS A 4 14.45 8.28 2.45
C LYS A 4 15.61 8.66 3.38
N GLU A 5 15.65 9.90 3.83
CA GLU A 5 16.73 10.39 4.71
C GLU A 5 16.81 9.59 6.01
N LYS A 6 15.65 9.36 6.68
CA LYS A 6 15.60 8.60 7.92
C LYS A 6 16.07 7.15 7.76
N ILE A 7 15.66 6.48 6.67
CA ILE A 7 16.02 5.09 6.43
C ILE A 7 17.50 4.98 6.07
N ASN A 8 17.99 5.80 5.14
CA ASN A 8 19.41 5.81 4.73
C ASN A 8 20.33 6.12 5.92
N LYS A 9 19.98 7.11 6.74
CA LYS A 9 20.70 7.42 7.98
C LYS A 9 20.73 6.26 8.98
N ARG A 10 19.57 5.59 9.17
CA ARG A 10 19.46 4.45 10.10
C ARG A 10 20.30 3.25 9.67
N ILE A 11 20.41 3.02 8.36
CA ILE A 11 21.14 1.90 7.79
C ILE A 11 22.63 2.23 7.57
N GLY A 12 22.98 3.51 7.52
CA GLY A 12 24.35 3.98 7.30
C GLY A 12 24.82 3.90 5.85
N ARG A 13 23.90 3.75 4.90
CA ARG A 13 24.19 3.74 3.44
C ARG A 13 22.96 4.14 2.64
N ASP A 14 23.18 4.63 1.41
CA ASP A 14 22.14 5.09 0.50
C ASP A 14 21.44 3.93 -0.23
N ILE A 15 20.54 3.22 0.47
CA ILE A 15 19.74 2.13 -0.12
C ILE A 15 18.51 2.64 -0.86
N ILE A 16 17.96 3.80 -0.44
CA ILE A 16 16.85 4.45 -1.16
C ILE A 16 17.44 5.49 -2.09
N VAL A 17 17.49 5.15 -3.37
CA VAL A 17 18.10 5.97 -4.42
C VAL A 17 17.23 7.15 -4.83
N GLY A 18 15.90 7.01 -4.78
CA GLY A 18 14.96 8.06 -5.17
C GLY A 18 13.60 7.94 -4.49
N THR A 19 12.87 9.06 -4.48
CA THR A 19 11.48 9.14 -4.03
C THR A 19 10.71 10.02 -5.01
N TYR A 20 9.44 9.68 -5.21
CA TYR A 20 8.54 10.47 -6.01
C TYR A 20 7.13 10.45 -5.42
N SER A 21 6.48 11.61 -5.38
CA SER A 21 5.12 11.76 -4.90
C SER A 21 4.27 12.37 -6.01
N PRO A 22 3.55 11.53 -6.79
CA PRO A 22 2.73 12.03 -7.88
C PRO A 22 1.52 12.81 -7.37
N PRO A 23 0.93 13.71 -8.18
CA PRO A 23 -0.28 14.43 -7.84
C PRO A 23 -1.46 13.48 -7.64
N PHE A 24 -2.45 13.89 -6.84
CA PHE A 24 -3.63 13.07 -6.57
C PHE A 24 -4.41 12.77 -7.85
N GLY A 25 -4.72 11.49 -8.08
CA GLY A 25 -5.47 11.07 -9.26
C GLY A 25 -4.62 10.78 -10.51
N PHE A 26 -3.28 10.83 -10.37
CA PHE A 26 -2.33 10.58 -11.46
C PHE A 26 -2.56 9.24 -12.18
N GLU A 27 -3.14 8.26 -11.50
CA GLU A 27 -3.45 6.95 -12.09
C GLU A 27 -4.38 7.01 -13.30
N LYS A 28 -5.04 8.17 -13.52
CA LYS A 28 -5.89 8.46 -14.67
C LYS A 28 -5.18 9.30 -15.73
N ASP A 29 -4.02 9.87 -15.41
CA ASP A 29 -3.20 10.65 -16.32
C ASP A 29 -2.10 9.78 -16.92
N GLU A 30 -2.25 9.45 -18.20
CA GLU A 30 -1.28 8.61 -18.91
C GLU A 30 0.07 9.29 -19.10
N LYS A 31 0.12 10.61 -19.18
CA LYS A 31 1.38 11.37 -19.31
C LYS A 31 2.18 11.24 -18.02
N GLU A 32 1.52 11.43 -16.89
CA GLU A 32 2.13 11.31 -15.58
C GLU A 32 2.58 9.87 -15.31
N CYS A 33 1.74 8.88 -15.65
CA CYS A 33 2.12 7.47 -15.55
C CYS A 33 3.36 7.14 -16.40
N LYS A 34 3.44 7.64 -17.64
CA LYS A 34 4.62 7.46 -18.51
C LYS A 34 5.84 8.14 -17.92
N HIS A 35 5.71 9.36 -17.40
CA HIS A 35 6.81 10.05 -16.72
C HIS A 35 7.37 9.22 -15.56
N ILE A 36 6.50 8.62 -14.73
CA ILE A 36 6.94 7.75 -13.63
C ILE A 36 7.66 6.51 -14.17
N VAL A 37 7.14 5.87 -15.20
CA VAL A 37 7.78 4.70 -15.83
C VAL A 37 9.15 5.07 -16.39
N ASP A 38 9.27 6.19 -17.10
CA ASP A 38 10.54 6.67 -17.65
C ASP A 38 11.56 7.01 -16.56
N MET A 39 11.11 7.62 -15.47
CA MET A 39 11.97 7.91 -14.32
C MET A 39 12.47 6.62 -13.65
N LEU A 40 11.61 5.63 -13.45
CA LEU A 40 11.97 4.36 -12.85
C LEU A 40 12.88 3.54 -13.75
N SER A 41 12.64 3.51 -15.06
CA SER A 41 13.48 2.77 -16.02
C SER A 41 14.90 3.31 -16.12
N LYS A 42 15.09 4.61 -15.88
CA LYS A 42 16.41 5.28 -15.88
C LYS A 42 17.10 5.24 -14.51
N SER A 43 16.40 4.77 -13.47
CA SER A 43 16.96 4.68 -12.13
C SER A 43 17.84 3.45 -11.96
N SER A 44 18.74 3.48 -10.97
CA SER A 44 19.51 2.31 -10.52
C SER A 44 18.73 1.43 -9.54
N ALA A 45 17.45 1.69 -9.34
CA ALA A 45 16.62 0.91 -8.43
C ALA A 45 16.28 -0.46 -9.02
N ASN A 46 16.32 -1.49 -8.20
CA ASN A 46 15.80 -2.82 -8.52
C ASN A 46 14.57 -3.20 -7.67
N VAL A 47 14.23 -2.37 -6.70
CA VAL A 47 13.03 -2.53 -5.86
C VAL A 47 12.24 -1.23 -5.84
N VAL A 48 10.92 -1.31 -6.06
CA VAL A 48 10.00 -0.16 -5.99
C VAL A 48 8.97 -0.37 -4.90
N LEU A 49 8.90 0.60 -3.98
CA LEU A 49 7.88 0.66 -2.93
C LEU A 49 6.73 1.56 -3.41
N VAL A 50 5.54 0.99 -3.57
CA VAL A 50 4.36 1.70 -4.07
C VAL A 50 3.38 1.95 -2.93
N GLY A 51 3.19 3.22 -2.55
CA GLY A 51 2.38 3.64 -1.41
C GLY A 51 1.10 4.39 -1.80
N LEU A 52 0.33 3.91 -2.78
CA LEU A 52 -0.87 4.59 -3.30
C LEU A 52 -2.19 4.17 -2.63
N GLY A 53 -2.12 3.20 -1.72
CA GLY A 53 -3.30 2.56 -1.15
C GLY A 53 -3.93 1.51 -2.09
N ASN A 54 -4.61 0.54 -1.48
CA ASN A 54 -5.31 -0.53 -2.20
C ASN A 54 -6.68 0.00 -2.71
N PRO A 55 -7.16 -0.38 -3.91
CA PRO A 55 -6.53 -1.25 -4.92
C PRO A 55 -5.64 -0.53 -5.95
N LYS A 56 -5.46 0.79 -5.83
CA LYS A 56 -4.75 1.61 -6.82
C LYS A 56 -3.31 1.15 -7.06
N GLN A 57 -2.55 0.91 -5.99
CA GLN A 57 -1.17 0.44 -6.05
C GLN A 57 -1.04 -0.87 -6.81
N THR A 58 -1.91 -1.85 -6.54
CA THR A 58 -1.88 -3.16 -7.21
C THR A 58 -2.24 -3.04 -8.69
N LYS A 59 -3.25 -2.23 -9.03
CA LYS A 59 -3.65 -1.98 -10.42
C LYS A 59 -2.56 -1.28 -11.20
N TRP A 60 -1.89 -0.30 -10.61
CA TRP A 60 -0.80 0.43 -11.24
C TRP A 60 0.40 -0.50 -11.51
N ILE A 61 0.83 -1.28 -10.51
CA ILE A 61 1.91 -2.26 -10.66
C ILE A 61 1.57 -3.25 -11.79
N TYR A 62 0.37 -3.84 -11.77
CA TYR A 62 -0.05 -4.80 -12.78
C TYR A 62 -0.02 -4.22 -14.20
N LYS A 63 -0.40 -2.94 -14.38
CA LYS A 63 -0.44 -2.27 -15.68
C LYS A 63 0.97 -1.97 -16.23
N TYR A 64 1.95 -1.65 -15.37
CA TYR A 64 3.23 -1.09 -15.79
C TYR A 64 4.46 -1.97 -15.52
N LYS A 65 4.35 -3.06 -14.75
CA LYS A 65 5.49 -3.92 -14.39
C LYS A 65 6.27 -4.43 -15.60
N ASP A 66 5.59 -4.77 -16.69
CA ASP A 66 6.24 -5.33 -17.89
C ASP A 66 7.03 -4.27 -18.69
N GLN A 67 6.85 -2.98 -18.38
CA GLN A 67 7.60 -1.86 -18.94
C GLN A 67 8.82 -1.49 -18.10
N LEU A 68 9.06 -2.17 -16.98
CA LEU A 68 10.13 -1.90 -16.02
C LEU A 68 11.00 -3.14 -15.78
N PRO A 69 11.70 -3.65 -16.82
CA PRO A 69 12.50 -4.87 -16.71
C PRO A 69 13.69 -4.76 -15.76
N ASN A 70 14.10 -3.53 -15.40
CA ASN A 70 15.14 -3.26 -14.41
C ASN A 70 14.65 -3.39 -12.95
N ILE A 71 13.35 -3.55 -12.72
CA ILE A 71 12.76 -3.69 -11.39
C ILE A 71 12.46 -5.16 -11.11
N ASP A 72 13.17 -5.75 -10.16
CA ASP A 72 12.99 -7.14 -9.75
C ASP A 72 11.80 -7.33 -8.82
N VAL A 73 11.54 -6.33 -7.95
CA VAL A 73 10.52 -6.44 -6.91
C VAL A 73 9.66 -5.18 -6.81
N PHE A 74 8.34 -5.35 -6.86
CA PHE A 74 7.36 -4.32 -6.55
C PHE A 74 6.69 -4.63 -5.22
N MET A 75 6.75 -3.70 -4.27
CA MET A 75 6.14 -3.81 -2.96
C MET A 75 4.99 -2.83 -2.79
N ALA A 76 3.78 -3.35 -2.67
CA ALA A 76 2.57 -2.57 -2.41
C ALA A 76 2.45 -2.25 -0.90
N LEU A 77 3.16 -1.22 -0.43
CA LEU A 77 3.34 -0.90 0.99
C LEU A 77 2.64 0.41 1.38
N GLY A 78 1.31 0.44 1.41
CA GLY A 78 0.50 1.62 1.74
C GLY A 78 1.06 2.51 2.87
N ALA A 79 0.54 2.36 4.08
CA ALA A 79 0.90 3.21 5.23
C ALA A 79 2.34 3.02 5.77
N THR A 80 3.10 2.03 5.29
CA THR A 80 4.45 1.77 5.80
C THR A 80 5.39 2.95 5.53
N ILE A 81 5.26 3.59 4.38
CA ILE A 81 6.05 4.78 4.02
C ILE A 81 5.75 5.94 4.97
N ASP A 82 4.46 6.13 5.32
CA ASP A 82 4.03 7.18 6.24
C ASP A 82 4.55 6.95 7.67
N PHE A 83 4.64 5.70 8.13
CA PHE A 83 5.23 5.36 9.42
C PHE A 83 6.73 5.68 9.45
N GLU A 84 7.48 5.33 8.41
CA GLU A 84 8.92 5.60 8.33
C GLU A 84 9.19 7.11 8.18
N ALA A 85 8.34 7.84 7.48
CA ALA A 85 8.40 9.30 7.43
C ALA A 85 8.09 9.94 8.80
N GLY A 86 7.33 9.24 9.66
CA GLY A 86 6.87 9.75 10.96
C GLY A 86 5.58 10.59 10.85
N ASN A 87 4.92 10.57 9.70
CA ASN A 87 3.64 11.26 9.48
C ASN A 87 2.51 10.62 10.31
N ILE A 88 2.60 9.31 10.55
CA ILE A 88 1.63 8.56 11.34
C ILE A 88 2.35 7.95 12.55
N LYS A 89 1.86 8.23 13.75
CA LYS A 89 2.37 7.59 14.96
C LYS A 89 1.91 6.13 15.00
N ARG A 90 2.87 5.24 15.23
CA ARG A 90 2.54 3.83 15.45
C ARG A 90 1.82 3.66 16.78
N ALA A 91 0.88 2.73 16.85
CA ALA A 91 0.18 2.45 18.10
C ALA A 91 1.17 2.10 19.23
N PRO A 92 0.89 2.48 20.49
CA PRO A 92 1.70 2.10 21.64
C PRO A 92 1.92 0.58 21.69
N LYS A 93 3.06 0.13 22.21
CA LYS A 93 3.45 -1.30 22.25
C LYS A 93 2.40 -2.21 22.87
N ILE A 94 1.62 -1.71 23.84
CA ILE A 94 0.54 -2.47 24.48
C ILE A 94 -0.58 -2.81 23.48
N PHE A 95 -1.00 -1.85 22.64
CA PHE A 95 -1.99 -2.08 21.59
C PHE A 95 -1.48 -3.03 20.51
N GLN A 96 -0.18 -2.98 20.20
CA GLN A 96 0.46 -3.89 19.24
C GLN A 96 0.47 -5.33 19.80
N LYS A 97 0.84 -5.51 21.09
CA LYS A 97 0.86 -6.83 21.76
C LYS A 97 -0.54 -7.46 21.86
N LEU A 98 -1.58 -6.65 22.04
CA LEU A 98 -2.97 -7.11 22.16
C LEU A 98 -3.67 -7.23 20.80
N ALA A 99 -2.95 -7.05 19.67
CA ALA A 99 -3.53 -7.01 18.32
C ALA A 99 -4.64 -5.94 18.13
N LEU A 100 -4.65 -4.89 18.95
CA LEU A 100 -5.61 -3.79 18.95
C LEU A 100 -5.10 -2.55 18.18
N GLU A 101 -4.10 -2.69 17.33
CA GLU A 101 -3.56 -1.57 16.53
C GLU A 101 -4.63 -0.98 15.60
N TRP A 102 -5.53 -1.81 15.04
CA TRP A 102 -6.66 -1.37 14.25
C TRP A 102 -7.63 -0.48 15.03
N PHE A 103 -7.89 -0.81 16.31
CA PHE A 103 -8.77 -0.02 17.17
C PHE A 103 -8.13 1.33 17.54
N TYR A 104 -6.83 1.35 17.85
CA TYR A 104 -6.10 2.58 18.06
C TYR A 104 -6.18 3.52 16.84
N ARG A 105 -5.98 2.98 15.62
CA ARG A 105 -6.12 3.75 14.39
C ARG A 105 -7.55 4.25 14.19
N PHE A 106 -8.54 3.43 14.50
CA PHE A 106 -9.95 3.82 14.43
C PHE A 106 -10.23 5.01 15.34
N CYS A 107 -9.74 5.02 16.58
CA CYS A 107 -9.88 6.15 17.50
C CYS A 107 -9.20 7.43 17.00
N MET A 108 -8.08 7.30 16.29
CA MET A 108 -7.36 8.46 15.73
C MET A 108 -8.03 9.05 14.49
N GLU A 109 -8.65 8.22 13.63
CA GLU A 109 -9.27 8.63 12.37
C GLU A 109 -10.66 8.01 12.17
N PRO A 110 -11.64 8.25 13.09
CA PRO A 110 -12.91 7.54 13.08
C PRO A 110 -13.72 7.78 11.78
N LYS A 111 -13.77 9.02 11.30
CA LYS A 111 -14.54 9.37 10.10
C LYS A 111 -14.06 8.63 8.85
N ARG A 112 -12.74 8.47 8.67
CA ARG A 112 -12.15 7.79 7.52
C ARG A 112 -12.29 6.28 7.61
N LEU A 113 -12.09 5.73 8.82
CA LEU A 113 -12.02 4.28 9.03
C LEU A 113 -13.39 3.64 9.33
N PHE A 114 -14.40 4.44 9.73
CA PHE A 114 -15.74 3.93 9.99
C PHE A 114 -16.35 3.22 8.79
N LYS A 115 -16.38 3.89 7.64
CA LYS A 115 -16.91 3.29 6.41
C LYS A 115 -16.18 2.00 6.06
N ARG A 116 -14.86 2.00 6.14
CA ARG A 116 -14.03 0.83 5.83
C ARG A 116 -14.33 -0.34 6.77
N TYR A 117 -14.29 -0.13 8.09
CA TYR A 117 -14.42 -1.22 9.06
C TYR A 117 -15.86 -1.70 9.24
N PHE A 118 -16.85 -0.78 9.18
CA PHE A 118 -18.24 -1.11 9.48
C PHE A 118 -19.16 -1.21 8.26
N VAL A 119 -18.67 -0.86 7.07
CA VAL A 119 -19.44 -0.99 5.82
C VAL A 119 -18.75 -1.93 4.86
N ASP A 120 -17.51 -1.62 4.48
CA ASP A 120 -16.80 -2.37 3.45
C ASP A 120 -16.32 -3.74 3.97
N ASP A 121 -15.76 -3.79 5.19
CA ASP A 121 -15.26 -5.03 5.80
C ASP A 121 -16.40 -5.96 6.30
N MET A 122 -17.62 -5.44 6.51
CA MET A 122 -18.78 -6.27 6.89
C MET A 122 -19.17 -7.28 5.80
N GLN A 123 -18.83 -7.01 4.54
CA GLN A 123 -19.02 -7.97 3.45
C GLN A 123 -18.24 -9.27 3.68
N PHE A 124 -17.09 -9.18 4.35
CA PHE A 124 -16.32 -10.37 4.73
C PHE A 124 -17.14 -11.31 5.60
N PHE A 125 -17.79 -10.81 6.63
CA PHE A 125 -18.61 -11.64 7.54
C PHE A 125 -19.80 -12.28 6.83
N TYR A 126 -20.39 -11.58 5.87
CA TYR A 126 -21.45 -12.13 5.02
C TYR A 126 -20.94 -13.31 4.17
N TYR A 127 -19.83 -13.16 3.49
CA TYR A 127 -19.24 -14.24 2.67
C TYR A 127 -18.69 -15.38 3.54
N PHE A 128 -18.10 -15.05 4.68
CA PHE A 128 -17.63 -16.04 5.65
C PHE A 128 -18.77 -16.90 6.19
N GLY A 129 -19.89 -16.28 6.56
CA GLY A 129 -21.11 -17.01 6.98
C GLY A 129 -21.62 -17.93 5.89
N LYS A 130 -21.67 -17.48 4.62
CA LYS A 130 -22.04 -18.35 3.49
C LYS A 130 -21.07 -19.52 3.32
N GLN A 131 -19.80 -19.33 3.54
CA GLN A 131 -18.79 -20.39 3.44
C GLN A 131 -18.97 -21.42 4.55
N LEU A 132 -19.22 -21.00 5.80
CA LEU A 132 -19.50 -21.89 6.93
C LEU A 132 -20.76 -22.74 6.70
N LEU A 133 -21.80 -22.16 6.07
CA LEU A 133 -23.04 -22.85 5.74
C LEU A 133 -22.94 -23.70 4.44
N GLY A 134 -21.79 -23.76 3.79
CA GLY A 134 -21.59 -24.51 2.55
C GLY A 134 -22.34 -23.97 1.32
N ILE A 135 -22.92 -22.77 1.40
CA ILE A 135 -23.71 -22.14 0.32
C ILE A 135 -22.91 -21.12 -0.49
N TYR A 136 -21.63 -20.88 -0.15
CA TYR A 136 -20.76 -20.01 -0.91
C TYR A 136 -20.35 -20.65 -2.23
N LYS A 137 -20.66 -19.97 -3.33
CA LYS A 137 -20.18 -20.35 -4.68
C LYS A 137 -19.04 -19.42 -5.06
N ASP A 138 -17.85 -19.96 -5.21
CA ASP A 138 -16.69 -19.21 -5.67
C ASP A 138 -16.90 -18.78 -7.14
N PRO A 139 -16.98 -17.46 -7.43
CA PRO A 139 -17.18 -16.95 -8.79
C PRO A 139 -15.99 -17.23 -9.72
N PHE A 140 -14.81 -17.55 -9.17
CA PHE A 140 -13.58 -17.80 -9.92
C PHE A 140 -13.24 -19.29 -10.07
N ARG A 141 -14.01 -20.18 -9.44
CA ARG A 141 -13.79 -21.62 -9.56
C ARG A 141 -14.20 -22.07 -10.97
N LYS A 142 -13.21 -22.25 -11.83
CA LYS A 142 -13.42 -22.93 -13.12
C LYS A 142 -13.91 -24.37 -12.84
N LYS A 143 -15.01 -24.75 -13.45
CA LYS A 143 -15.49 -26.14 -13.46
C LYS A 143 -14.51 -27.05 -14.16
#